data_82f6e80290a206b8d2cf633d87866d7d
#
_entry.id   82f6e80290a206b8d2cf633d87866d7d
#
_cell.length_a   1.000
_cell.length_b   1.000
_cell.length_c   1.000
_cell.angle_alpha   90.00
_cell.angle_beta   90.00
_cell.angle_gamma   90.00
#
_symmetry.space_group_name_H-M   'P 1'
#
loop_
_entity.id
_entity.type
_entity.pdbx_description
1 polymer ?
#
loop_
_entity_poly.entity_id
_entity_poly.type
_entity_poly.pdbx_seq_one_letter_code
_entity_poly.pdbx_strand_id
1 'polypeptide(L)'
;GDKYYLIATDLKVSSMGWSQNQVNGSRKVEVYESTDMMNWTRTNGDGNGGITINTPNAGMTWAPEAYWDDDLNAYVVFFSSRMFTDDTRTTPVKNDKTGNSSYAQVRYAITRDFVNFTEPQMWQDTGYSRIDSTVRKIGGYYYRFTKNEQGGAAGDYITTGKSIFLERSKVLTAPTTEASPGQDPNTGWQLLEQALLPFEGPETIKLNKDDELNTKDDDGYILLSDNFAYRAFMTTGAELSKTTWDNPMTKRYPDFNNEKKPVKAEPGAQGYITQGANGGLPDKVRHGAFVNV
;
A
#
# COMPACT_ATOMS: atom_id res chain seq x y z
N GLY A 1 13.07 -4.99 -19.13
CA GLY A 1 11.85 -5.32 -19.86
C GLY A 1 11.52 -4.22 -20.85
N ASP A 2 10.76 -4.56 -21.85
CA ASP A 2 10.50 -3.65 -22.96
C ASP A 2 9.23 -2.81 -22.76
N LYS A 3 8.62 -2.93 -21.59
CA LYS A 3 7.38 -2.23 -21.25
C LYS A 3 7.30 -1.81 -19.80
N TYR A 4 6.65 -0.69 -19.59
CA TYR A 4 6.21 -0.18 -18.28
C TYR A 4 4.70 -0.35 -18.17
N TYR A 5 4.23 -0.64 -16.95
CA TYR A 5 2.81 -0.75 -16.65
C TYR A 5 2.42 0.26 -15.57
N LEU A 6 1.28 0.89 -15.76
CA LEU A 6 0.61 1.69 -14.75
C LEU A 6 -0.70 1.01 -14.42
N ILE A 7 -0.93 0.73 -13.14
CA ILE A 7 -2.19 0.18 -12.65
C ILE A 7 -2.85 1.20 -11.72
N ALA A 8 -4.16 1.30 -11.80
CA ALA A 8 -4.91 2.26 -11.00
C ALA A 8 -6.29 1.74 -10.62
N THR A 9 -6.86 2.33 -9.58
CA THR A 9 -8.24 2.07 -9.18
C THR A 9 -9.22 2.62 -10.20
N ASP A 10 -10.19 1.80 -10.63
CA ASP A 10 -11.38 2.27 -11.35
C ASP A 10 -12.40 2.84 -10.35
N LEU A 11 -12.31 4.15 -10.09
CA LEU A 11 -13.09 4.82 -9.05
C LEU A 11 -13.83 6.04 -9.60
N LYS A 12 -15.16 6.07 -9.39
CA LYS A 12 -16.04 7.16 -9.84
C LYS A 12 -16.77 7.82 -8.67
N VAL A 13 -16.04 8.53 -7.81
CA VAL A 13 -16.61 9.17 -6.61
C VAL A 13 -17.67 10.22 -6.97
N SER A 14 -17.48 10.96 -8.05
CA SER A 14 -18.40 12.03 -8.46
C SER A 14 -19.82 11.55 -8.78
N SER A 15 -19.97 10.29 -9.19
CA SER A 15 -21.29 9.71 -9.56
C SER A 15 -21.93 8.87 -8.47
N MET A 16 -21.13 8.24 -7.59
CA MET A 16 -21.64 7.27 -6.61
C MET A 16 -21.35 7.67 -5.15
N GLY A 17 -20.39 8.57 -4.92
CA GLY A 17 -19.89 8.88 -3.58
C GLY A 17 -19.02 7.76 -2.99
N TRP A 18 -18.30 8.07 -1.92
CA TRP A 18 -17.34 7.16 -1.28
C TRP A 18 -17.97 5.87 -0.75
N SER A 19 -19.10 5.99 -0.03
CA SER A 19 -19.74 4.84 0.61
C SER A 19 -20.26 3.83 -0.41
N GLN A 20 -20.90 4.30 -1.47
CA GLN A 20 -21.42 3.41 -2.52
C GLN A 20 -20.30 2.74 -3.32
N ASN A 21 -19.21 3.43 -3.57
CA ASN A 21 -18.04 2.84 -4.23
C ASN A 21 -17.35 1.75 -3.41
N GLN A 22 -17.57 1.69 -2.10
CA GLN A 22 -17.06 0.59 -1.25
C GLN A 22 -17.94 -0.66 -1.27
N VAL A 23 -19.20 -0.52 -1.64
CA VAL A 23 -20.20 -1.60 -1.63
C VAL A 23 -20.53 -2.08 -3.05
N ASN A 24 -20.76 -1.13 -3.95
CA ASN A 24 -21.15 -1.37 -5.33
C ASN A 24 -20.11 -0.84 -6.33
N GLY A 25 -18.86 -0.69 -5.88
CA GLY A 25 -17.76 -0.20 -6.68
C GLY A 25 -17.31 -1.17 -7.76
N SER A 26 -16.33 -0.73 -8.53
CA SER A 26 -15.73 -1.52 -9.58
C SER A 26 -14.91 -2.69 -9.01
N ARG A 27 -14.93 -3.80 -9.75
CA ARG A 27 -14.08 -4.98 -9.52
C ARG A 27 -12.89 -5.02 -10.48
N LYS A 28 -12.66 -3.92 -11.16
CA LYS A 28 -11.63 -3.76 -12.17
C LYS A 28 -10.48 -2.92 -11.64
N VAL A 29 -9.37 -3.06 -12.30
CA VAL A 29 -8.25 -2.12 -12.29
C VAL A 29 -8.09 -1.52 -13.68
N GLU A 30 -7.69 -0.27 -13.73
CA GLU A 30 -7.25 0.35 -14.96
C GLU A 30 -5.78 -0.02 -15.19
N VAL A 31 -5.45 -0.44 -16.40
CA VAL A 31 -4.08 -0.79 -16.77
C VAL A 31 -3.70 -0.01 -18.03
N TYR A 32 -2.53 0.60 -17.97
CA TYR A 32 -1.91 1.27 -19.11
C TYR A 32 -0.52 0.67 -19.33
N GLU A 33 -0.08 0.61 -20.58
CA GLU A 33 1.26 0.21 -20.95
C GLU A 33 1.98 1.31 -21.71
N SER A 34 3.29 1.35 -21.58
CA SER A 34 4.19 2.26 -22.29
C SER A 34 5.53 1.60 -22.54
N THR A 35 6.21 2.02 -23.59
CA THR A 35 7.62 1.65 -23.88
C THR A 35 8.59 2.77 -23.56
N ASP A 36 8.09 3.97 -23.24
CA ASP A 36 8.92 5.18 -23.06
C ASP A 36 8.52 6.00 -21.81
N MET A 37 7.53 5.54 -21.05
CA MET A 37 6.94 6.23 -19.87
C MET A 37 6.33 7.60 -20.17
N MET A 38 6.26 8.02 -21.43
CA MET A 38 5.70 9.28 -21.87
C MET A 38 4.37 9.06 -22.58
N ASN A 39 4.33 8.05 -23.44
CA ASN A 39 3.15 7.71 -24.23
C ASN A 39 2.51 6.44 -23.67
N TRP A 40 1.33 6.60 -23.09
CA TRP A 40 0.60 5.52 -22.43
C TRP A 40 -0.60 5.08 -23.23
N THR A 41 -0.74 3.78 -23.43
CA THR A 41 -1.90 3.17 -24.08
C THR A 41 -2.67 2.36 -23.04
N ARG A 42 -3.96 2.65 -22.89
CA ARG A 42 -4.83 1.87 -22.03
C ARG A 42 -5.00 0.47 -22.60
N THR A 43 -4.77 -0.54 -21.79
CA THR A 43 -5.06 -1.91 -22.18
C THR A 43 -6.58 -2.10 -22.18
N ASN A 44 -7.09 -2.82 -23.19
CA ASN A 44 -8.53 -2.99 -23.36
C ASN A 44 -8.95 -4.42 -22.96
N GLY A 45 -8.62 -4.80 -21.74
CA GLY A 45 -8.72 -6.16 -21.22
C GLY A 45 -10.02 -6.91 -21.59
N ASP A 46 -11.15 -6.51 -21.02
CA ASP A 46 -12.45 -7.16 -21.24
C ASP A 46 -13.37 -6.40 -22.22
N GLY A 47 -12.82 -5.45 -22.96
CA GLY A 47 -13.54 -4.67 -23.98
C GLY A 47 -14.36 -3.49 -23.43
N ASN A 48 -14.53 -3.38 -22.11
CA ASN A 48 -15.33 -2.33 -21.47
C ASN A 48 -14.47 -1.36 -20.63
N GLY A 49 -13.17 -1.34 -20.88
CA GLY A 49 -12.18 -0.61 -20.09
C GLY A 49 -11.91 -1.28 -18.75
N GLY A 50 -10.65 -1.24 -18.36
CA GLY A 50 -10.17 -1.92 -17.17
C GLY A 50 -10.23 -3.45 -17.27
N ILE A 51 -9.57 -4.10 -16.32
CA ILE A 51 -9.47 -5.55 -16.24
C ILE A 51 -10.10 -6.01 -14.93
N THR A 52 -11.05 -6.95 -15.03
CA THR A 52 -11.66 -7.54 -13.83
C THR A 52 -10.67 -8.46 -13.15
N ILE A 53 -10.29 -8.14 -11.92
CA ILE A 53 -9.36 -8.93 -11.12
C ILE A 53 -9.95 -9.40 -9.80
N ASN A 54 -11.19 -9.05 -9.49
CA ASN A 54 -11.85 -9.39 -8.25
C ASN A 54 -13.10 -10.23 -8.48
N THR A 55 -13.52 -10.96 -7.45
CA THR A 55 -14.66 -11.87 -7.49
C THR A 55 -16.00 -11.12 -7.58
N PRO A 56 -17.08 -11.76 -8.08
CA PRO A 56 -18.39 -11.13 -8.20
C PRO A 56 -18.95 -10.58 -6.88
N ASN A 57 -18.67 -11.24 -5.77
CA ASN A 57 -19.09 -10.84 -4.42
C ASN A 57 -18.18 -9.77 -3.76
N ALA A 58 -17.28 -9.15 -4.53
CA ALA A 58 -16.45 -8.05 -4.02
C ALA A 58 -17.14 -6.70 -4.21
N GLY A 59 -17.09 -5.84 -3.21
CA GLY A 59 -17.69 -4.51 -3.23
C GLY A 59 -16.82 -3.44 -3.87
N MET A 60 -15.52 -3.65 -3.90
CA MET A 60 -14.54 -2.70 -4.44
C MET A 60 -13.22 -3.38 -4.79
N THR A 61 -12.40 -2.71 -5.60
CA THR A 61 -11.00 -3.06 -5.89
C THR A 61 -10.20 -1.77 -5.86
N TRP A 62 -9.60 -1.46 -4.71
CA TRP A 62 -8.96 -0.18 -4.48
C TRP A 62 -7.47 -0.30 -4.21
N ALA A 63 -6.73 0.77 -4.54
CA ALA A 63 -5.31 0.92 -4.30
C ALA A 63 -4.52 -0.32 -4.76
N PRO A 64 -4.62 -0.71 -6.04
CA PRO A 64 -3.83 -1.80 -6.56
C PRO A 64 -2.36 -1.40 -6.61
N GLU A 65 -1.50 -2.31 -6.17
CA GLU A 65 -0.06 -2.20 -6.35
C GLU A 65 0.52 -3.55 -6.76
N ALA A 66 1.66 -3.56 -7.42
CA ALA A 66 2.29 -4.75 -7.95
C ALA A 66 3.72 -4.89 -7.46
N TYR A 67 4.09 -6.11 -7.06
CA TYR A 67 5.46 -6.45 -6.73
C TYR A 67 5.89 -7.69 -7.53
N TRP A 68 7.07 -7.63 -8.16
CA TRP A 68 7.65 -8.79 -8.84
C TRP A 68 8.20 -9.78 -7.81
N ASP A 69 7.77 -11.01 -7.90
CA ASP A 69 8.26 -12.12 -7.08
C ASP A 69 9.13 -13.05 -7.93
N ASP A 70 10.41 -13.14 -7.60
CA ASP A 70 11.38 -13.95 -8.35
C ASP A 70 11.07 -15.45 -8.26
N ASP A 71 10.57 -15.91 -7.12
CA ASP A 71 10.25 -17.32 -6.90
C ASP A 71 9.04 -17.75 -7.73
N LEU A 72 8.05 -16.87 -7.88
CA LEU A 72 6.87 -17.09 -8.71
C LEU A 72 7.12 -16.75 -10.18
N ASN A 73 8.20 -16.05 -10.50
CA ASN A 73 8.46 -15.47 -11.82
C ASN A 73 7.21 -14.73 -12.36
N ALA A 74 6.61 -13.90 -11.52
CA ALA A 74 5.36 -13.21 -11.81
C ALA A 74 5.18 -11.99 -10.89
N TYR A 75 4.29 -11.08 -11.29
CA TYR A 75 3.83 -10.02 -10.43
C TYR A 75 2.73 -10.52 -9.48
N VAL A 76 2.87 -10.19 -8.22
CA VAL A 76 1.80 -10.27 -7.22
C VAL A 76 1.15 -8.90 -7.16
N VAL A 77 -0.09 -8.80 -7.59
CA VAL A 77 -0.88 -7.58 -7.56
C VAL A 77 -1.83 -7.66 -6.38
N PHE A 78 -1.64 -6.79 -5.42
CA PHE A 78 -2.47 -6.73 -4.21
C PHE A 78 -3.35 -5.48 -4.21
N PHE A 79 -4.52 -5.60 -3.61
CA PHE A 79 -5.54 -4.56 -3.63
C PHE A 79 -6.52 -4.73 -2.47
N SER A 80 -7.13 -3.63 -2.07
CA SER A 80 -8.12 -3.62 -0.99
C SER A 80 -9.51 -3.96 -1.51
N SER A 81 -10.26 -4.74 -0.74
CA SER A 81 -11.62 -5.15 -1.10
C SER A 81 -12.52 -5.31 0.11
N ARG A 82 -13.79 -4.97 -0.02
CA ARG A 82 -14.85 -5.39 0.90
C ARG A 82 -15.54 -6.60 0.34
N MET A 83 -15.79 -7.60 1.17
CA MET A 83 -16.37 -8.84 0.73
C MET A 83 -17.81 -9.01 1.20
N PHE A 84 -18.61 -9.69 0.39
CA PHE A 84 -19.99 -10.03 0.65
C PHE A 84 -20.17 -11.55 0.59
N THR A 85 -21.24 -12.05 1.20
CA THR A 85 -21.53 -13.48 1.27
C THR A 85 -21.89 -14.06 -0.09
N ASP A 86 -22.39 -13.21 -1.00
CA ASP A 86 -22.81 -13.60 -2.33
C ASP A 86 -22.71 -12.43 -3.33
N ASP A 87 -22.96 -12.72 -4.58
CA ASP A 87 -22.82 -11.79 -5.70
C ASP A 87 -23.87 -10.66 -5.72
N THR A 88 -24.91 -10.76 -4.91
CA THR A 88 -25.91 -9.67 -4.77
C THR A 88 -25.33 -8.49 -3.98
N ARG A 89 -24.27 -8.72 -3.22
CA ARG A 89 -23.56 -7.71 -2.41
C ARG A 89 -24.48 -6.99 -1.42
N THR A 90 -25.45 -7.74 -0.87
CA THR A 90 -26.41 -7.21 0.13
C THR A 90 -25.98 -7.50 1.55
N THR A 91 -25.33 -8.63 1.79
CA THR A 91 -24.89 -9.07 3.12
C THR A 91 -23.38 -9.07 3.21
N PRO A 92 -22.78 -8.12 3.95
CA PRO A 92 -21.33 -8.10 4.15
C PRO A 92 -20.83 -9.35 4.88
N VAL A 93 -19.62 -9.80 4.52
CA VAL A 93 -18.92 -10.82 5.29
C VAL A 93 -18.62 -10.27 6.67
N LYS A 94 -18.90 -11.08 7.69
CA LYS A 94 -18.61 -10.79 9.09
C LYS A 94 -17.38 -11.57 9.53
N ASN A 95 -16.48 -10.92 10.24
CA ASN A 95 -15.38 -11.61 10.88
C ASN A 95 -15.84 -12.18 12.23
N ASP A 96 -15.76 -13.49 12.39
CA ASP A 96 -16.25 -14.18 13.58
C ASP A 96 -15.45 -13.88 14.84
N LYS A 97 -14.15 -13.54 14.70
CA LYS A 97 -13.29 -13.20 15.85
C LYS A 97 -13.58 -11.81 16.41
N THR A 98 -13.82 -10.83 15.56
CA THR A 98 -14.00 -9.43 15.96
C THR A 98 -15.45 -8.99 16.01
N GLY A 99 -16.32 -9.73 15.35
CA GLY A 99 -17.72 -9.35 15.15
C GLY A 99 -17.94 -8.24 14.12
N ASN A 100 -16.86 -7.72 13.53
CA ASN A 100 -16.96 -6.67 12.51
C ASN A 100 -17.52 -7.19 11.20
N SER A 101 -18.36 -6.37 10.57
CA SER A 101 -18.88 -6.59 9.24
C SER A 101 -18.53 -5.40 8.33
N SER A 102 -18.59 -5.60 7.02
CA SER A 102 -18.33 -4.53 6.05
C SER A 102 -16.96 -3.82 6.22
N TYR A 103 -15.93 -4.58 6.54
CA TYR A 103 -14.55 -4.11 6.65
C TYR A 103 -13.77 -4.43 5.38
N ALA A 104 -12.67 -3.73 5.13
CA ALA A 104 -11.79 -3.99 4.00
C ALA A 104 -10.74 -5.03 4.34
N GLN A 105 -10.58 -5.99 3.45
CA GLN A 105 -9.48 -6.97 3.40
C GLN A 105 -8.47 -6.53 2.34
N VAL A 106 -7.24 -7.04 2.40
CA VAL A 106 -6.32 -7.00 1.26
C VAL A 106 -6.27 -8.37 0.60
N ARG A 107 -6.44 -8.38 -0.70
CA ARG A 107 -6.40 -9.57 -1.55
C ARG A 107 -5.25 -9.43 -2.55
N TYR A 108 -4.86 -10.52 -3.20
CA TYR A 108 -3.90 -10.49 -4.29
C TYR A 108 -4.31 -11.43 -5.42
N ALA A 109 -3.89 -11.08 -6.63
CA ALA A 109 -3.90 -11.95 -7.80
C ALA A 109 -2.52 -11.94 -8.45
N ILE A 110 -2.21 -12.97 -9.21
CA ILE A 110 -0.90 -13.14 -9.86
C ILE A 110 -1.06 -12.91 -11.36
N THR A 111 -0.11 -12.21 -11.96
CA THR A 111 -0.06 -11.95 -13.40
C THR A 111 1.36 -11.93 -13.92
N ARG A 112 1.53 -12.17 -15.23
CA ARG A 112 2.79 -11.96 -15.96
C ARG A 112 2.71 -10.87 -17.03
N ASP A 113 1.51 -10.43 -17.32
CA ASP A 113 1.25 -9.54 -18.47
C ASP A 113 0.28 -8.40 -18.18
N PHE A 114 -0.23 -8.31 -16.94
CA PHE A 114 -1.25 -7.37 -16.51
C PHE A 114 -2.55 -7.40 -17.35
N VAL A 115 -2.79 -8.50 -18.05
CA VAL A 115 -4.01 -8.79 -18.82
C VAL A 115 -4.71 -10.02 -18.24
N ASN A 116 -3.93 -11.08 -18.00
CA ASN A 116 -4.40 -12.34 -17.47
C ASN A 116 -4.02 -12.46 -15.99
N PHE A 117 -5.01 -12.62 -15.12
CA PHE A 117 -4.83 -12.71 -13.69
C PHE A 117 -5.36 -14.05 -13.17
N THR A 118 -4.72 -14.57 -12.14
CA THR A 118 -5.29 -15.69 -11.39
C THR A 118 -6.53 -15.24 -10.62
N GLU A 119 -7.33 -16.20 -10.16
CA GLU A 119 -8.37 -15.93 -9.16
C GLU A 119 -7.74 -15.28 -7.91
N PRO A 120 -8.36 -14.22 -7.38
CA PRO A 120 -7.79 -13.50 -6.25
C PRO A 120 -7.86 -14.31 -4.96
N GLN A 121 -6.78 -14.28 -4.22
CA GLN A 121 -6.63 -14.92 -2.92
C GLN A 121 -6.66 -13.92 -1.78
N MET A 122 -7.01 -14.36 -0.58
CA MET A 122 -6.89 -13.57 0.63
C MET A 122 -5.43 -13.37 0.97
N TRP A 123 -5.01 -12.12 1.20
CA TRP A 123 -3.67 -11.79 1.66
C TRP A 123 -3.67 -11.30 3.10
N GLN A 124 -4.59 -10.39 3.45
CA GLN A 124 -4.73 -9.88 4.81
C GLN A 124 -6.21 -9.75 5.17
N ASP A 125 -6.64 -10.54 6.14
CA ASP A 125 -7.98 -10.52 6.73
C ASP A 125 -7.89 -10.63 8.25
N THR A 126 -7.68 -9.51 8.90
CA THR A 126 -7.57 -9.44 10.37
C THR A 126 -8.91 -9.15 11.06
N GLY A 127 -10.00 -9.03 10.29
CA GLY A 127 -11.30 -8.59 10.79
C GLY A 127 -11.40 -7.08 11.05
N TYR A 128 -10.34 -6.34 10.76
CA TYR A 128 -10.27 -4.88 10.82
C TYR A 128 -9.94 -4.34 9.43
N SER A 129 -10.47 -3.17 9.09
CA SER A 129 -10.24 -2.60 7.76
C SER A 129 -8.75 -2.33 7.51
N ARG A 130 -8.23 -2.92 6.42
CA ARG A 130 -6.88 -2.73 5.91
C ARG A 130 -6.97 -2.29 4.45
N ILE A 131 -6.27 -1.21 4.12
CA ILE A 131 -6.21 -0.66 2.76
C ILE A 131 -4.78 -0.20 2.44
N ASP A 132 -4.52 0.20 1.23
CA ASP A 132 -3.29 0.86 0.78
C ASP A 132 -2.03 0.14 1.25
N SER A 133 -1.67 -0.92 0.57
CA SER A 133 -0.47 -1.69 0.91
C SER A 133 0.64 -1.43 -0.11
N THR A 134 1.87 -1.28 0.37
CA THR A 134 3.09 -1.31 -0.44
C THR A 134 4.08 -2.33 0.09
N VAL A 135 4.98 -2.82 -0.76
CA VAL A 135 5.97 -3.85 -0.41
C VAL A 135 7.37 -3.45 -0.85
N ARG A 136 8.35 -3.74 0.00
CA ARG A 136 9.77 -3.66 -0.36
C ARG A 136 10.54 -4.89 0.15
N LYS A 137 11.40 -5.48 -0.68
CA LYS A 137 12.30 -6.57 -0.28
C LYS A 137 13.63 -5.99 0.19
N ILE A 138 14.03 -6.32 1.41
CA ILE A 138 15.27 -5.86 2.04
C ILE A 138 15.88 -7.04 2.81
N GLY A 139 17.15 -7.37 2.53
CA GLY A 139 17.88 -8.40 3.28
C GLY A 139 17.20 -9.78 3.30
N GLY A 140 16.49 -10.16 2.24
CA GLY A 140 15.83 -11.46 2.15
C GLY A 140 14.43 -11.52 2.77
N TYR A 141 13.91 -10.41 3.27
CA TYR A 141 12.54 -10.28 3.74
C TYR A 141 11.76 -9.30 2.88
N TYR A 142 10.49 -9.59 2.66
CA TYR A 142 9.49 -8.62 2.21
C TYR A 142 9.03 -7.82 3.42
N TYR A 143 9.02 -6.50 3.30
CA TYR A 143 8.44 -5.56 4.26
C TYR A 143 7.17 -5.00 3.65
N ARG A 144 6.06 -5.15 4.36
CA ARG A 144 4.74 -4.67 3.95
C ARG A 144 4.35 -3.50 4.83
N PHE A 145 3.93 -2.43 4.19
CA PHE A 145 3.36 -1.25 4.82
C PHE A 145 1.89 -1.20 4.45
N THR A 146 1.00 -1.25 5.42
CA THR A 146 -0.44 -1.29 5.18
C THR A 146 -1.16 -0.28 6.05
N LYS A 147 -2.08 0.48 5.46
CA LYS A 147 -2.96 1.37 6.21
C LYS A 147 -3.96 0.59 7.05
N ASN A 148 -3.96 0.85 8.34
CA ASN A 148 -5.08 0.51 9.22
C ASN A 148 -6.16 1.58 9.07
N GLU A 149 -7.25 1.27 8.42
CA GLU A 149 -8.38 2.18 8.23
C GLU A 149 -9.41 2.08 9.37
N GLN A 150 -9.23 1.13 10.27
CA GLN A 150 -10.07 0.97 11.43
C GLN A 150 -9.84 2.12 12.42
N GLY A 151 -10.89 2.81 12.82
CA GLY A 151 -10.85 3.70 13.97
C GLY A 151 -10.77 2.90 15.27
N GLY A 152 -10.01 3.38 16.25
CA GLY A 152 -9.87 2.69 17.52
C GLY A 152 -9.17 3.55 18.58
N ALA A 153 -9.16 3.08 19.82
CA ALA A 153 -8.45 3.72 20.91
C ALA A 153 -6.94 3.57 20.73
N ALA A 154 -6.20 4.60 21.05
CA ALA A 154 -4.74 4.53 21.09
C ALA A 154 -4.28 3.46 22.09
N GLY A 155 -3.32 2.64 21.69
CA GLY A 155 -2.77 1.57 22.54
C GLY A 155 -3.38 0.20 22.32
N ASP A 156 -4.45 0.09 21.58
CA ASP A 156 -4.92 -1.20 21.10
C ASP A 156 -4.12 -1.59 19.85
N TYR A 157 -3.37 -2.60 20.01
CA TYR A 157 -2.50 -3.24 19.06
C TYR A 157 -3.13 -3.60 17.69
N ILE A 158 -4.42 -3.90 17.68
CA ILE A 158 -5.18 -4.27 16.49
C ILE A 158 -5.95 -3.07 15.93
N THR A 159 -6.36 -2.17 16.80
CA THR A 159 -7.24 -1.04 16.50
C THR A 159 -6.58 0.32 16.63
N THR A 160 -5.26 0.38 16.76
CA THR A 160 -4.52 1.65 16.76
C THR A 160 -4.88 2.44 15.50
N GLY A 161 -5.61 3.53 15.69
CA GLY A 161 -6.41 4.14 14.67
C GLY A 161 -5.61 4.71 13.50
N LYS A 162 -6.11 4.51 12.31
CA LYS A 162 -5.72 5.14 11.03
C LYS A 162 -4.21 5.38 10.85
N SER A 163 -3.41 4.38 11.17
CA SER A 163 -1.95 4.41 11.09
C SER A 163 -1.44 3.39 10.08
N ILE A 164 -0.19 3.51 9.70
CA ILE A 164 0.49 2.54 8.85
C ILE A 164 1.12 1.47 9.72
N PHE A 165 0.80 0.22 9.44
CA PHE A 165 1.43 -0.96 10.02
C PHE A 165 2.65 -1.35 9.19
N LEU A 166 3.70 -1.79 9.86
CA LEU A 166 4.88 -2.39 9.25
C LEU A 166 4.98 -3.86 9.67
N GLU A 167 5.03 -4.72 8.68
CA GLU A 167 5.15 -6.16 8.85
C GLU A 167 6.26 -6.70 7.95
N ARG A 168 6.81 -7.88 8.28
CA ARG A 168 7.76 -8.56 7.41
C ARG A 168 7.47 -10.04 7.26
N SER A 169 7.84 -10.62 6.12
CA SER A 169 7.77 -12.04 5.82
C SER A 169 8.86 -12.45 4.85
N LYS A 170 9.23 -13.73 4.83
CA LYS A 170 10.03 -14.31 3.74
C LYS A 170 9.17 -14.80 2.57
N VAL A 171 7.86 -14.89 2.77
CA VAL A 171 6.91 -15.37 1.77
C VAL A 171 5.94 -14.24 1.43
N LEU A 172 6.06 -13.68 0.22
CA LEU A 172 5.24 -12.53 -0.19
C LEU A 172 3.75 -12.82 -0.11
N THR A 173 3.33 -13.99 -0.56
CA THR A 173 1.92 -14.41 -0.65
C THR A 173 1.37 -15.04 0.62
N ALA A 174 2.14 -15.06 1.72
CA ALA A 174 1.66 -15.63 2.97
C ALA A 174 0.38 -14.92 3.45
N PRO A 175 -0.67 -15.65 3.83
CA PRO A 175 -1.88 -15.04 4.35
C PRO A 175 -1.68 -14.50 5.77
N THR A 176 -2.41 -13.46 6.11
CA THR A 176 -2.43 -12.88 7.47
C THR A 176 -3.87 -12.81 7.98
N THR A 177 -4.16 -13.51 9.05
CA THR A 177 -5.45 -13.45 9.75
C THR A 177 -5.36 -12.80 11.12
N GLU A 178 -4.14 -12.48 11.55
CA GLU A 178 -3.85 -11.85 12.83
C GLU A 178 -2.53 -11.09 12.75
N ALA A 179 -2.56 -9.82 13.08
CA ALA A 179 -1.33 -9.02 13.18
C ALA A 179 -0.65 -9.34 14.52
N SER A 180 0.53 -9.96 14.49
CA SER A 180 1.21 -10.41 15.71
C SER A 180 2.74 -10.25 15.61
N PRO A 181 3.40 -9.69 16.66
CA PRO A 181 4.85 -9.69 16.74
C PRO A 181 5.44 -11.11 16.91
N GLY A 182 4.65 -12.03 17.44
CA GLY A 182 5.06 -13.42 17.64
C GLY A 182 4.95 -14.31 16.40
N GLN A 183 4.41 -13.79 15.29
CA GLN A 183 4.33 -14.54 14.04
C GLN A 183 5.72 -14.87 13.50
N ASP A 184 5.93 -16.12 13.10
CA ASP A 184 7.17 -16.54 12.45
C ASP A 184 7.27 -15.93 11.04
N PRO A 185 8.26 -15.05 10.77
CA PRO A 185 8.41 -14.43 9.45
C PRO A 185 8.88 -15.39 8.35
N ASN A 186 9.23 -16.63 8.67
CA ASN A 186 9.54 -17.64 7.66
C ASN A 186 8.28 -18.22 7.00
N THR A 187 7.14 -18.13 7.66
CA THR A 187 5.87 -18.74 7.22
C THR A 187 4.71 -17.76 7.14
N GLY A 188 4.83 -16.59 7.73
CA GLY A 188 3.78 -15.58 7.79
C GLY A 188 4.31 -14.17 7.94
N TRP A 189 3.45 -13.21 8.21
CA TRP A 189 3.78 -11.80 8.37
C TRP A 189 3.94 -11.46 9.85
N GLN A 190 5.18 -11.19 10.27
CA GLN A 190 5.50 -10.72 11.61
C GLN A 190 5.24 -9.21 11.70
N LEU A 191 4.43 -8.80 12.65
CA LEU A 191 4.24 -7.38 12.93
C LEU A 191 5.49 -6.79 13.60
N LEU A 192 5.98 -5.70 13.05
CA LEU A 192 7.11 -4.93 13.58
C LEU A 192 6.66 -3.63 14.25
N GLU A 193 5.70 -2.92 13.61
CA GLU A 193 5.18 -1.65 14.11
C GLU A 193 3.72 -1.49 13.67
N GLN A 194 2.88 -1.01 14.58
CA GLN A 194 1.45 -0.82 14.32
C GLN A 194 1.05 0.65 14.15
N ALA A 195 1.94 1.56 14.45
CA ALA A 195 1.70 3.01 14.37
C ALA A 195 2.93 3.72 13.79
N LEU A 196 3.47 3.16 12.70
CA LEU A 196 4.67 3.71 12.06
C LEU A 196 4.46 5.17 11.65
N LEU A 197 3.33 5.44 11.00
CA LEU A 197 2.94 6.78 10.55
C LEU A 197 1.42 6.94 10.70
N PRO A 198 0.90 8.11 11.15
CA PRO A 198 -0.54 8.35 11.28
C PRO A 198 -1.21 8.76 9.95
N PHE A 199 -0.71 8.29 8.82
CA PHE A 199 -1.11 8.68 7.46
C PHE A 199 -1.68 7.50 6.70
N GLU A 200 -1.92 7.68 5.40
CA GLU A 200 -2.40 6.65 4.48
C GLU A 200 -1.54 6.61 3.21
N GLY A 201 -1.86 5.70 2.27
CA GLY A 201 -1.16 5.58 1.00
C GLY A 201 0.36 5.44 1.16
N PRO A 202 0.87 4.49 1.96
CA PRO A 202 2.30 4.30 2.07
C PRO A 202 2.88 3.87 0.73
N GLU A 203 4.04 4.40 0.39
CA GLU A 203 4.82 4.00 -0.78
C GLU A 203 6.29 4.02 -0.44
N THR A 204 7.04 3.03 -0.92
CA THR A 204 8.48 2.94 -0.68
C THR A 204 9.26 2.85 -1.97
N ILE A 205 10.34 3.62 -2.06
CA ILE A 205 11.28 3.56 -3.17
C ILE A 205 12.71 3.42 -2.65
N LYS A 206 13.51 2.57 -3.28
CA LYS A 206 14.96 2.55 -3.08
C LYS A 206 15.57 3.63 -3.97
N LEU A 207 16.45 4.45 -3.40
CA LEU A 207 17.21 5.43 -4.16
C LEU A 207 18.23 4.75 -5.10
N ASN A 208 18.50 5.38 -6.24
CA ASN A 208 19.58 4.94 -7.11
C ASN A 208 20.94 5.16 -6.42
N LYS A 209 21.92 4.37 -6.79
CA LYS A 209 23.25 4.41 -6.16
C LYS A 209 23.96 5.76 -6.28
N ASP A 210 23.75 6.44 -7.39
CA ASP A 210 24.33 7.74 -7.73
C ASP A 210 23.40 8.93 -7.42
N ASP A 211 22.25 8.67 -6.78
CA ASP A 211 21.35 9.71 -6.32
C ASP A 211 22.03 10.53 -5.20
N GLU A 212 22.02 11.86 -5.32
CA GLU A 212 22.63 12.76 -4.32
C GLU A 212 22.07 12.58 -2.91
N LEU A 213 20.83 12.07 -2.81
CA LEU A 213 20.16 11.80 -1.54
C LEU A 213 20.53 10.44 -0.96
N ASN A 214 21.21 9.57 -1.72
CA ASN A 214 21.55 8.23 -1.24
C ASN A 214 22.66 8.29 -0.18
N THR A 215 22.65 7.31 0.70
CA THR A 215 23.68 7.19 1.73
C THR A 215 24.96 6.59 1.15
N LYS A 216 26.07 6.72 1.88
CA LYS A 216 27.38 6.18 1.46
C LYS A 216 27.37 4.67 1.24
N ASP A 217 26.46 3.95 1.88
CA ASP A 217 26.36 2.50 1.83
C ASP A 217 25.33 2.00 0.80
N ASP A 218 24.82 2.87 -0.07
CA ASP A 218 23.76 2.55 -1.05
C ASP A 218 22.50 1.94 -0.37
N ASP A 219 22.17 2.44 0.81
CA ASP A 219 21.06 1.93 1.64
C ASP A 219 19.95 2.97 1.83
N GLY A 220 19.87 3.96 0.93
CA GLY A 220 18.88 5.02 0.99
C GLY A 220 17.51 4.58 0.47
N TYR A 221 16.48 4.94 1.23
CA TYR A 221 15.08 4.74 0.86
C TYR A 221 14.27 6.00 1.12
N ILE A 222 13.23 6.16 0.35
CA ILE A 222 12.17 7.12 0.63
C ILE A 222 10.92 6.33 1.01
N LEU A 223 10.32 6.69 2.14
CA LEU A 223 8.98 6.26 2.54
C LEU A 223 8.05 7.45 2.37
N LEU A 224 7.08 7.32 1.50
CA LEU A 224 6.03 8.31 1.26
C LEU A 224 4.76 7.92 1.99
N SER A 225 4.02 8.91 2.42
CA SER A 225 2.67 8.73 2.95
C SER A 225 1.82 9.98 2.71
N ASP A 226 0.51 9.83 2.77
CA ASP A 226 -0.45 10.89 2.48
C ASP A 226 -1.27 11.27 3.71
N ASN A 227 -1.27 12.56 4.03
CA ASN A 227 -2.25 13.18 4.91
C ASN A 227 -2.77 14.45 4.22
N PHE A 228 -3.63 14.29 3.21
CA PHE A 228 -4.11 15.33 2.29
C PHE A 228 -3.00 16.00 1.47
N ALA A 229 -1.77 15.59 1.63
CA ALA A 229 -0.61 15.92 0.83
C ALA A 229 0.45 14.85 1.03
N TYR A 230 1.20 14.49 -0.02
CA TYR A 230 2.31 13.56 0.12
C TYR A 230 3.39 14.12 1.03
N ARG A 231 3.92 13.24 1.88
CA ARG A 231 5.06 13.50 2.73
C ARG A 231 6.07 12.39 2.53
N ALA A 232 7.29 12.77 2.21
CA ALA A 232 8.38 11.84 2.01
C ALA A 232 9.35 11.87 3.19
N PHE A 233 9.77 10.69 3.61
CA PHE A 233 10.73 10.49 4.69
C PHE A 233 11.93 9.76 4.13
N MET A 234 13.11 10.36 4.31
CA MET A 234 14.38 9.69 4.03
C MET A 234 14.67 8.69 5.14
N THR A 235 15.04 7.49 4.76
CA THR A 235 15.38 6.42 5.69
C THR A 235 16.41 5.49 5.08
N THR A 236 16.83 4.47 5.80
CA THR A 236 17.74 3.43 5.33
C THR A 236 17.08 2.06 5.38
N GLY A 237 17.61 1.10 4.62
CA GLY A 237 17.18 -0.29 4.71
C GLY A 237 17.38 -0.86 6.11
N ALA A 238 18.46 -0.47 6.79
CA ALA A 238 18.72 -0.82 8.18
C ALA A 238 17.62 -0.29 9.12
N GLU A 239 17.12 0.93 8.91
CA GLU A 239 16.01 1.47 9.69
C GLU A 239 14.70 0.77 9.37
N LEU A 240 14.38 0.55 8.09
CA LEU A 240 13.16 -0.14 7.66
C LEU A 240 13.13 -1.61 8.12
N SER A 241 14.29 -2.24 8.29
CA SER A 241 14.42 -3.65 8.65
C SER A 241 14.50 -3.94 10.14
N LYS A 242 14.44 -2.94 11.01
CA LYS A 242 14.47 -3.15 12.47
C LYS A 242 13.33 -4.05 12.93
N THR A 243 13.66 -4.96 13.85
CA THR A 243 12.68 -5.86 14.48
C THR A 243 11.97 -5.25 15.67
N THR A 244 12.54 -4.17 16.23
CA THR A 244 11.95 -3.38 17.31
C THR A 244 11.96 -1.92 16.88
N TRP A 245 10.80 -1.33 16.80
CA TRP A 245 10.62 0.06 16.45
C TRP A 245 10.26 0.86 17.71
N ASP A 246 11.16 1.70 18.14
CA ASP A 246 10.88 2.79 19.07
C ASP A 246 10.26 3.99 18.34
N ASN A 247 9.44 3.77 17.37
CA ASN A 247 8.89 4.75 16.45
C ASN A 247 9.90 5.91 16.17
N PRO A 248 11.00 5.67 15.45
CA PRO A 248 12.02 6.68 15.24
C PRO A 248 11.49 7.87 14.44
N MET A 249 10.40 7.69 13.70
CA MET A 249 9.78 8.75 12.94
C MET A 249 9.10 9.79 13.84
N THR A 250 8.38 9.38 14.86
CA THR A 250 7.78 10.32 15.81
C THR A 250 8.82 10.96 16.74
N LYS A 251 9.88 10.25 17.07
CA LYS A 251 10.99 10.82 17.85
C LYS A 251 11.88 11.77 17.04
N ARG A 252 12.12 11.47 15.76
CA ARG A 252 12.89 12.33 14.85
C ARG A 252 12.11 13.56 14.40
N TYR A 253 10.81 13.46 14.35
CA TYR A 253 9.91 14.49 13.85
C TYR A 253 8.81 14.75 14.86
N PRO A 254 9.10 15.42 16.00
CA PRO A 254 8.13 15.68 17.06
C PRO A 254 6.92 16.49 16.58
N ASP A 255 7.07 17.28 15.52
CA ASP A 255 5.97 18.00 14.87
C ASP A 255 5.14 17.13 13.92
N PHE A 256 5.47 15.85 13.81
CA PHE A 256 4.78 14.89 12.96
C PHE A 256 3.29 14.74 13.33
N ASN A 257 2.97 14.89 14.61
CA ASN A 257 1.60 14.87 15.10
C ASN A 257 0.84 16.19 14.87
N ASN A 258 1.51 17.23 14.34
CA ASN A 258 0.87 18.51 14.07
C ASN A 258 0.41 18.55 12.60
N GLU A 259 -0.70 17.89 12.34
CA GLU A 259 -1.25 17.50 11.04
C GLU A 259 -1.48 18.64 10.03
N LYS A 260 -1.38 19.88 10.45
CA LYS A 260 -1.85 21.03 9.64
C LYS A 260 -0.74 21.95 9.13
N LYS A 261 0.51 21.68 9.49
CA LYS A 261 1.62 22.50 9.00
C LYS A 261 2.63 21.62 8.27
N PRO A 262 2.88 21.91 6.98
CA PRO A 262 4.04 21.31 6.33
C PRO A 262 5.27 21.74 7.14
N VAL A 263 5.98 20.77 7.70
CA VAL A 263 7.30 21.04 8.29
C VAL A 263 8.17 21.48 7.12
N LYS A 264 8.70 22.68 7.15
CA LYS A 264 9.72 23.10 6.21
C LYS A 264 10.93 22.20 6.44
N ALA A 265 11.35 21.49 5.41
CA ALA A 265 12.66 20.87 5.42
C ALA A 265 13.68 22.01 5.52
N GLU A 266 14.40 22.07 6.62
CA GLU A 266 15.61 22.87 6.67
C GLU A 266 16.64 22.21 5.73
N PRO A 267 17.39 22.98 4.94
CA PRO A 267 18.46 22.42 4.12
C PRO A 267 19.40 21.60 4.99
N GLY A 268 19.49 20.29 4.72
CA GLY A 268 20.31 19.35 5.50
C GLY A 268 19.56 18.58 6.59
N ALA A 269 18.27 18.84 6.86
CA ALA A 269 17.45 17.96 7.66
C ALA A 269 17.16 16.67 6.86
N GLN A 270 17.67 15.54 7.34
CA GLN A 270 17.29 14.25 6.75
C GLN A 270 15.78 14.08 6.87
N GLY A 271 15.10 13.91 5.76
CA GLY A 271 13.84 13.25 5.75
C GLY A 271 12.59 13.98 5.33
N TYR A 272 12.66 15.07 4.59
CA TYR A 272 11.42 15.72 4.22
C TYR A 272 11.44 16.31 2.81
N ILE A 273 10.63 15.74 1.91
CA ILE A 273 10.31 16.34 0.62
C ILE A 273 8.88 16.86 0.70
N THR A 274 8.69 18.17 0.53
CA THR A 274 7.36 18.79 0.54
C THR A 274 6.79 18.85 -0.87
N GLN A 275 5.46 18.84 -0.97
CA GLN A 275 4.78 19.23 -2.20
C GLN A 275 4.87 20.72 -2.44
N GLY A 276 4.72 21.13 -3.70
CA GLY A 276 4.66 22.52 -4.12
C GLY A 276 6.00 23.09 -4.59
N ALA A 277 6.04 24.39 -4.78
CA ALA A 277 7.09 25.12 -5.50
C ALA A 277 8.53 24.87 -5.02
N ASN A 278 8.71 24.35 -3.82
CA ASN A 278 10.02 24.08 -3.22
C ASN A 278 10.29 22.60 -2.96
N GLY A 279 9.38 21.70 -3.32
CA GLY A 279 9.45 20.28 -2.91
C GLY A 279 9.62 19.26 -4.03
N GLY A 280 9.60 19.66 -5.27
CA GLY A 280 9.75 18.76 -6.42
C GLY A 280 8.52 17.88 -6.72
N LEU A 281 7.53 17.78 -5.84
CA LEU A 281 6.28 17.11 -6.11
C LEU A 281 5.19 18.12 -6.51
N PRO A 282 4.33 17.78 -7.50
CA PRO A 282 3.20 18.63 -7.84
C PRO A 282 2.26 18.88 -6.66
N ASP A 283 1.59 20.01 -6.64
CA ASP A 283 0.54 20.30 -5.69
C ASP A 283 -0.61 19.29 -5.82
N LYS A 284 -1.18 18.88 -4.69
CA LYS A 284 -2.37 18.02 -4.62
C LYS A 284 -2.17 16.60 -5.14
N VAL A 285 -0.94 16.13 -5.30
CA VAL A 285 -0.69 14.71 -5.51
C VAL A 285 -1.04 13.97 -4.22
N ARG A 286 -1.86 12.97 -4.36
CA ARG A 286 -2.26 12.04 -3.29
C ARG A 286 -2.20 10.63 -3.86
N HIS A 287 -1.66 9.71 -3.16
CA HIS A 287 -1.46 8.33 -3.55
C HIS A 287 -0.79 8.17 -4.94
N GLY A 288 0.14 7.31 -5.07
CA GLY A 288 0.85 7.03 -6.30
C GLY A 288 1.94 6.01 -6.04
N ALA A 289 2.56 5.53 -7.09
CA ALA A 289 3.74 4.68 -7.03
C ALA A 289 4.92 5.40 -7.64
N PHE A 290 6.11 5.04 -7.19
CA PHE A 290 7.36 5.60 -7.68
C PHE A 290 8.23 4.50 -8.26
N VAL A 291 8.88 4.77 -9.36
CA VAL A 291 9.83 3.86 -9.98
C VAL A 291 11.15 4.57 -10.20
N ASN A 292 12.25 3.84 -10.02
CA ASN A 292 13.56 4.27 -10.47
C ASN A 292 13.68 4.01 -11.97
N VAL A 293 14.22 4.95 -12.69
CA VAL A 293 14.47 4.88 -14.14
C VAL A 293 15.94 4.91 -14.41
#